data_7dc922e60768b906fd1a2121f167a78a
#
_entry.id   7dc922e60768b906fd1a2121f167a78a
#
_cell.length_a   1.000
_cell.length_b   1.000
_cell.length_c   1.000
_cell.angle_alpha   90.00
_cell.angle_beta   90.00
_cell.angle_gamma   90.00
#
_symmetry.space_group_name_H-M   'P 1'
#
loop_
_entity.id
_entity.type
_entity.pdbx_description
1 polymer ?
#
loop_
_entity_poly.entity_id
_entity_poly.type
_entity_poly.pdbx_seq_one_letter_code
_entity_poly.pdbx_strand_id
1 'polypeptide(L)'
;MTFFSYTALRVTVRDFIDKKIEQLSLEVSDCSEPFHVADLDDVYKKHLTWSENLPRVKPFYAVKCNNTPAIIRTLSALGTGFDCASKAEIELALSLGATPDRIIFAHTTKPESHIKFARTRGVQMMTFDNQDELSKIAHCHPSAKLVLRIAVDDSSSLRRLNSKFGACPAAAGKLLRRAGELGLDVVGVSFHVGCMCNDTRNFPLKFEEIAATINVALDEFFPPECGVQIIAEPGRYFVESAFTLAVNVIGKRAMMEEAAEQNSNRVMMYYVNDGVFGSLSFLINDPASGCVLPYLQKAAEGGERRYRSVIWGPTCDSIDKLTDSCLLPELQVGEWLLFDNTGAYTVCLATDFNGFEKAHIFSVVTPETWQVLQDHTSDSAGSV
;
A
#
# COMPACT_ATOMS: atom_id res chain seq x y z
N MET A 1 -3.17 -22.79 13.26
CA MET A 1 -2.53 -22.84 11.93
C MET A 1 -3.62 -22.62 10.90
N THR A 2 -3.87 -21.39 10.50
CA THR A 2 -4.85 -21.07 9.46
C THR A 2 -4.10 -21.19 8.13
N PHE A 3 -4.42 -22.24 7.37
CA PHE A 3 -3.89 -22.41 6.01
C PHE A 3 -4.50 -21.32 5.14
N PHE A 4 -3.72 -20.27 4.82
CA PHE A 4 -4.03 -19.41 3.70
C PHE A 4 -3.84 -20.26 2.43
N SER A 5 -4.89 -20.45 1.67
CA SER A 5 -4.81 -21.18 0.40
C SER A 5 -4.07 -20.31 -0.62
N TYR A 6 -2.78 -20.55 -0.78
CA TYR A 6 -2.06 -20.09 -1.96
C TYR A 6 -2.45 -21.01 -3.13
N THR A 7 -2.91 -20.44 -4.21
CA THR A 7 -3.10 -21.19 -5.44
C THR A 7 -1.83 -21.03 -6.26
N ALA A 8 -0.91 -22.01 -6.19
CA ALA A 8 0.23 -22.07 -7.09
C ALA A 8 -0.27 -22.36 -8.50
N LEU A 9 -0.19 -21.39 -9.40
CA LEU A 9 -0.77 -21.47 -10.72
C LEU A 9 0.30 -21.30 -11.79
N ARG A 10 0.27 -22.17 -12.82
CA ARG A 10 0.87 -21.89 -14.13
C ARG A 10 -0.04 -21.03 -15.02
N VAL A 11 -0.90 -20.22 -14.44
CA VAL A 11 -1.91 -19.39 -15.09
C VAL A 11 -1.70 -17.93 -14.70
N THR A 12 -2.06 -17.03 -15.58
CA THR A 12 -1.96 -15.59 -15.33
C THR A 12 -2.98 -15.15 -14.29
N VAL A 13 -2.76 -13.96 -13.67
CA VAL A 13 -3.76 -13.30 -12.79
C VAL A 13 -5.11 -13.21 -13.50
N ARG A 14 -5.11 -12.90 -14.80
CA ARG A 14 -6.32 -12.82 -15.60
C ARG A 14 -7.07 -14.13 -15.67
N ASP A 15 -6.37 -15.24 -15.98
CA ASP A 15 -6.99 -16.57 -16.02
C ASP A 15 -7.59 -16.98 -14.67
N PHE A 16 -6.95 -16.56 -13.56
CA PHE A 16 -7.49 -16.79 -12.23
C PHE A 16 -8.80 -16.01 -12.02
N ILE A 17 -8.81 -14.73 -12.37
CA ILE A 17 -10.00 -13.87 -12.27
C ILE A 17 -11.16 -14.47 -13.08
N ASP A 18 -10.90 -14.87 -14.34
CA ASP A 18 -11.92 -15.42 -15.22
C ASP A 18 -12.53 -16.72 -14.66
N LYS A 19 -11.67 -17.63 -14.17
CA LYS A 19 -12.13 -18.85 -13.50
C LYS A 19 -12.92 -18.59 -12.23
N LYS A 20 -12.48 -17.58 -11.42
CA LYS A 20 -13.17 -17.25 -10.18
C LYS A 20 -14.56 -16.67 -10.47
N ILE A 21 -14.67 -15.79 -11.46
CA ILE A 21 -15.96 -15.24 -11.90
C ILE A 21 -16.87 -16.34 -12.43
N GLU A 22 -16.34 -17.29 -13.24
CA GLU A 22 -17.10 -18.43 -13.71
C GLU A 22 -17.60 -19.28 -12.55
N GLN A 23 -16.74 -19.57 -11.57
CA GLN A 23 -17.12 -20.31 -10.35
C GLN A 23 -18.25 -19.61 -9.61
N LEU A 24 -18.15 -18.28 -9.35
CA LEU A 24 -19.17 -17.50 -8.67
C LEU A 24 -20.51 -17.51 -9.42
N SER A 25 -20.49 -17.54 -10.76
CA SER A 25 -21.71 -17.59 -11.57
C SER A 25 -22.41 -18.94 -11.52
N LEU A 26 -21.74 -20.01 -11.11
CA LEU A 26 -22.29 -21.37 -10.97
C LEU A 26 -22.79 -21.67 -9.55
N GLU A 27 -22.35 -20.91 -8.55
CA GLU A 27 -22.80 -21.07 -7.18
C GLU A 27 -24.26 -20.60 -7.04
N VAL A 28 -25.11 -21.44 -6.44
CA VAL A 28 -26.58 -21.22 -6.27
C VAL A 28 -26.86 -20.06 -5.29
N SER A 29 -25.89 -19.65 -4.52
CA SER A 29 -25.96 -18.42 -3.72
C SER A 29 -25.62 -17.24 -4.61
N ASP A 30 -26.49 -16.22 -4.69
CA ASP A 30 -26.31 -14.93 -5.40
C ASP A 30 -25.09 -14.12 -4.90
N CYS A 31 -24.00 -14.79 -4.52
CA CYS A 31 -22.78 -14.16 -3.99
C CYS A 31 -21.86 -13.70 -5.13
N SER A 32 -22.19 -12.56 -5.71
CA SER A 32 -21.30 -11.82 -6.61
C SER A 32 -20.47 -10.78 -5.83
N GLU A 33 -19.88 -11.18 -4.68
CA GLU A 33 -19.11 -10.25 -3.86
C GLU A 33 -17.84 -9.77 -4.56
N PRO A 34 -17.41 -8.51 -4.32
CA PRO A 34 -16.19 -7.98 -4.90
C PRO A 34 -14.97 -8.73 -4.35
N PHE A 35 -13.93 -8.81 -5.16
CA PHE A 35 -12.68 -9.43 -4.70
C PHE A 35 -11.44 -8.82 -5.32
N HIS A 36 -10.33 -8.89 -4.58
CA HIS A 36 -9.00 -8.61 -5.10
C HIS A 36 -8.25 -9.90 -5.45
N VAL A 37 -7.41 -9.78 -6.47
CA VAL A 37 -6.36 -10.77 -6.72
C VAL A 37 -5.01 -10.10 -6.52
N ALA A 38 -4.22 -10.65 -5.60
CA ALA A 38 -2.87 -10.21 -5.28
C ALA A 38 -1.84 -11.10 -6.01
N ASP A 39 -1.08 -10.51 -6.92
CA ASP A 39 0.04 -11.12 -7.63
C ASP A 39 1.32 -11.04 -6.78
N LEU A 40 1.71 -12.14 -6.16
CA LEU A 40 2.93 -12.18 -5.34
C LEU A 40 4.20 -12.25 -6.19
N ASP A 41 4.10 -12.64 -7.46
CA ASP A 41 5.23 -12.59 -8.40
C ASP A 41 5.62 -11.15 -8.73
N ASP A 42 4.64 -10.23 -8.81
CA ASP A 42 4.92 -8.80 -9.00
C ASP A 42 5.66 -8.22 -7.79
N VAL A 43 5.23 -8.57 -6.57
CA VAL A 43 5.92 -8.17 -5.33
C VAL A 43 7.36 -8.70 -5.31
N TYR A 44 7.57 -9.96 -5.70
CA TYR A 44 8.89 -10.55 -5.79
C TYR A 44 9.78 -9.85 -6.82
N LYS A 45 9.28 -9.58 -8.02
CA LYS A 45 9.99 -8.83 -9.07
C LYS A 45 10.38 -7.42 -8.60
N LYS A 46 9.48 -6.72 -7.91
CA LYS A 46 9.78 -5.41 -7.30
C LYS A 46 10.90 -5.48 -6.28
N HIS A 47 10.94 -6.54 -5.48
CA HIS A 47 12.03 -6.75 -4.51
C HIS A 47 13.38 -7.00 -5.21
N LEU A 48 13.40 -7.79 -6.28
CA LEU A 48 14.60 -8.00 -7.07
C LEU A 48 15.09 -6.69 -7.70
N THR A 49 14.20 -5.96 -8.36
CA THR A 49 14.52 -4.65 -8.98
C THR A 49 15.06 -3.67 -7.94
N TRP A 50 14.49 -3.64 -6.73
CA TRP A 50 15.02 -2.83 -5.62
C TRP A 50 16.45 -3.22 -5.26
N SER A 51 16.69 -4.50 -5.04
CA SER A 51 17.99 -5.03 -4.61
C SER A 51 19.09 -4.81 -5.63
N GLU A 52 18.75 -4.89 -6.92
CA GLU A 52 19.68 -4.65 -8.04
C GLU A 52 20.03 -3.16 -8.18
N ASN A 53 19.05 -2.27 -8.05
CA ASN A 53 19.23 -0.84 -8.31
C ASN A 53 19.61 -0.03 -7.08
N LEU A 54 19.25 -0.46 -5.88
CA LEU A 54 19.54 0.19 -4.60
C LEU A 54 20.21 -0.75 -3.59
N PRO A 55 21.35 -1.38 -3.92
CA PRO A 55 21.97 -2.44 -3.08
C PRO A 55 22.39 -1.96 -1.69
N ARG A 56 22.63 -0.65 -1.52
CA ARG A 56 23.00 -0.03 -0.24
C ARG A 56 21.83 0.44 0.60
N VAL A 57 20.60 0.45 0.03
CA VAL A 57 19.39 0.94 0.71
C VAL A 57 18.49 -0.22 1.08
N LYS A 58 18.46 -0.56 2.36
CA LYS A 58 17.61 -1.66 2.84
C LYS A 58 16.14 -1.22 2.88
N PRO A 59 15.23 -1.93 2.21
CA PRO A 59 13.81 -1.58 2.26
C PRO A 59 13.20 -2.01 3.60
N PHE A 60 12.43 -1.11 4.20
CA PHE A 60 11.55 -1.35 5.34
C PHE A 60 10.12 -1.07 4.88
N TYR A 61 9.39 -2.11 4.56
CA TYR A 61 8.05 -1.98 3.97
C TYR A 61 7.08 -1.28 4.91
N ALA A 62 6.40 -0.25 4.42
CA ALA A 62 5.40 0.51 5.17
C ALA A 62 4.08 -0.28 5.27
N VAL A 63 3.87 -0.98 6.39
CA VAL A 63 2.71 -1.89 6.62
C VAL A 63 1.37 -1.20 6.41
N LYS A 64 1.28 0.07 6.78
CA LYS A 64 0.09 0.93 6.59
C LYS A 64 -0.39 1.04 5.14
N CYS A 65 0.48 0.77 4.18
CA CYS A 65 0.13 0.84 2.76
C CYS A 65 -0.78 -0.31 2.33
N ASN A 66 -0.45 -1.51 2.78
CA ASN A 66 -1.26 -2.72 2.60
C ASN A 66 -0.82 -3.78 3.63
N ASN A 67 -1.70 -4.10 4.55
CA ASN A 67 -1.44 -5.03 5.64
C ASN A 67 -1.92 -6.46 5.36
N THR A 68 -2.14 -6.82 4.10
CA THR A 68 -2.53 -8.17 3.70
C THR A 68 -1.49 -9.21 4.16
N PRO A 69 -1.88 -10.25 4.90
CA PRO A 69 -0.93 -11.21 5.47
C PRO A 69 -0.01 -11.88 4.43
N ALA A 70 -0.51 -12.13 3.22
CA ALA A 70 0.29 -12.71 2.15
C ALA A 70 1.44 -11.79 1.73
N ILE A 71 1.20 -10.47 1.63
CA ILE A 71 2.23 -9.47 1.32
C ILE A 71 3.28 -9.41 2.41
N ILE A 72 2.87 -9.30 3.68
CA ILE A 72 3.81 -9.21 4.81
C ILE A 72 4.67 -10.47 4.88
N ARG A 73 4.08 -11.66 4.69
CA ARG A 73 4.81 -12.93 4.69
C ARG A 73 5.81 -13.02 3.52
N THR A 74 5.39 -12.64 2.32
CA THR A 74 6.26 -12.62 1.13
C THR A 74 7.46 -11.70 1.36
N LEU A 75 7.24 -10.47 1.77
CA LEU A 75 8.32 -9.51 2.03
C LEU A 75 9.20 -9.94 3.22
N SER A 76 8.61 -10.57 4.25
CA SER A 76 9.38 -11.12 5.37
C SER A 76 10.32 -12.24 4.92
N ALA A 77 9.84 -13.17 4.09
CA ALA A 77 10.66 -14.24 3.51
C ALA A 77 11.83 -13.68 2.68
N LEU A 78 11.59 -12.60 1.93
CA LEU A 78 12.61 -11.91 1.14
C LEU A 78 13.61 -11.06 1.96
N GLY A 79 13.50 -11.05 3.28
CA GLY A 79 14.43 -10.33 4.16
C GLY A 79 14.16 -8.83 4.31
N THR A 80 13.05 -8.34 3.80
CA THR A 80 12.60 -6.93 3.95
C THR A 80 12.37 -6.58 5.41
N GLY A 81 12.76 -5.38 5.86
CA GLY A 81 12.34 -4.81 7.14
C GLY A 81 10.91 -4.27 7.06
N PHE A 82 10.37 -3.77 8.20
CA PHE A 82 9.01 -3.26 8.27
C PHE A 82 8.95 -1.92 9.01
N ASP A 83 8.33 -0.91 8.36
CA ASP A 83 7.88 0.33 8.98
C ASP A 83 6.48 0.08 9.57
N CYS A 84 6.41 0.03 10.90
CA CYS A 84 5.18 -0.15 11.64
C CYS A 84 4.80 1.14 12.39
N ALA A 85 3.54 1.54 12.30
CA ALA A 85 3.02 2.74 12.95
C ALA A 85 2.18 2.44 14.21
N SER A 86 1.95 1.17 14.54
CA SER A 86 1.11 0.77 15.68
C SER A 86 1.51 -0.58 16.26
N LYS A 87 1.00 -0.87 17.48
CA LYS A 87 1.10 -2.20 18.10
C LYS A 87 0.59 -3.30 17.18
N ALA A 88 -0.55 -3.08 16.52
CA ALA A 88 -1.16 -4.09 15.67
C ALA A 88 -0.29 -4.42 14.45
N GLU A 89 0.34 -3.42 13.83
CA GLU A 89 1.25 -3.64 12.72
C GLU A 89 2.54 -4.36 13.14
N ILE A 90 3.09 -4.03 14.32
CA ILE A 90 4.23 -4.75 14.90
C ILE A 90 3.85 -6.23 15.14
N GLU A 91 2.71 -6.48 15.74
CA GLU A 91 2.22 -7.83 16.04
C GLU A 91 1.99 -8.64 14.76
N LEU A 92 1.41 -8.01 13.73
CA LEU A 92 1.21 -8.61 12.43
C LEU A 92 2.55 -9.01 11.78
N ALA A 93 3.51 -8.08 11.71
CA ALA A 93 4.83 -8.34 11.11
C ALA A 93 5.55 -9.48 11.83
N LEU A 94 5.60 -9.46 13.17
CA LEU A 94 6.22 -10.52 13.99
C LEU A 94 5.54 -11.87 13.79
N SER A 95 4.19 -11.91 13.73
CA SER A 95 3.42 -13.16 13.55
C SER A 95 3.63 -13.80 12.18
N LEU A 96 4.11 -13.03 11.20
CA LEU A 96 4.34 -13.47 9.82
C LEU A 96 5.82 -13.62 9.46
N GLY A 97 6.70 -13.70 10.49
CA GLY A 97 8.09 -14.12 10.32
C GLY A 97 9.11 -12.99 10.34
N ALA A 98 8.71 -11.73 10.58
CA ALA A 98 9.68 -10.66 10.79
C ALA A 98 10.37 -10.83 12.16
N THR A 99 11.67 -10.59 12.22
CA THR A 99 12.39 -10.51 13.49
C THR A 99 12.35 -9.07 14.05
N PRO A 100 12.42 -8.87 15.38
CA PRO A 100 12.30 -7.54 15.99
C PRO A 100 13.33 -6.52 15.50
N ASP A 101 14.53 -6.96 15.13
CA ASP A 101 15.62 -6.12 14.60
C ASP A 101 15.34 -5.61 13.18
N ARG A 102 14.40 -6.24 12.46
CA ARG A 102 13.91 -5.81 11.15
C ARG A 102 12.68 -4.89 11.23
N ILE A 103 12.32 -4.39 12.41
CA ILE A 103 11.16 -3.51 12.59
C ILE A 103 11.62 -2.14 13.10
N ILE A 104 11.14 -1.07 12.43
CA ILE A 104 11.16 0.29 12.95
C ILE A 104 9.75 0.72 13.34
N PHE A 105 9.57 1.18 14.58
CA PHE A 105 8.32 1.80 15.01
C PHE A 105 8.30 3.27 14.55
N ALA A 106 7.91 3.49 13.30
CA ALA A 106 8.05 4.76 12.59
C ALA A 106 6.86 5.73 12.82
N HIS A 107 6.46 5.90 14.05
CA HIS A 107 5.46 6.88 14.47
C HIS A 107 6.07 7.79 15.54
N THR A 108 6.11 9.11 15.30
CA THR A 108 6.77 10.06 16.21
C THR A 108 5.96 10.41 17.46
N THR A 109 4.69 10.00 17.52
CA THR A 109 3.82 10.23 18.69
C THR A 109 3.06 8.94 19.02
N LYS A 110 3.63 8.15 19.94
CA LYS A 110 3.16 6.80 20.26
C LYS A 110 2.40 6.76 21.59
N PRO A 111 1.31 5.99 21.72
CA PRO A 111 0.75 5.67 23.04
C PRO A 111 1.77 4.91 23.89
N GLU A 112 1.82 5.20 25.19
CA GLU A 112 2.74 4.50 26.12
C GLU A 112 2.57 2.98 26.11
N SER A 113 1.33 2.52 26.01
CA SER A 113 1.01 1.08 25.93
C SER A 113 1.64 0.43 24.70
N HIS A 114 1.75 1.16 23.57
CA HIS A 114 2.39 0.67 22.36
C HIS A 114 3.92 0.67 22.48
N ILE A 115 4.51 1.65 23.18
CA ILE A 115 5.96 1.67 23.49
C ILE A 115 6.33 0.48 24.40
N LYS A 116 5.56 0.26 25.46
CA LYS A 116 5.73 -0.89 26.37
C LYS A 116 5.59 -2.22 25.64
N PHE A 117 4.63 -2.32 24.72
CA PHE A 117 4.48 -3.51 23.87
C PHE A 117 5.72 -3.73 22.96
N ALA A 118 6.19 -2.69 22.26
CA ALA A 118 7.39 -2.77 21.45
C ALA A 118 8.60 -3.30 22.24
N ARG A 119 8.80 -2.78 23.47
CA ARG A 119 9.82 -3.29 24.40
C ARG A 119 9.67 -4.77 24.70
N THR A 120 8.45 -5.22 25.04
CA THR A 120 8.20 -6.64 25.40
C THR A 120 8.39 -7.59 24.22
N ARG A 121 8.26 -7.08 22.99
CA ARG A 121 8.48 -7.83 21.75
C ARG A 121 9.91 -7.69 21.19
N GLY A 122 10.80 -6.96 21.88
CA GLY A 122 12.19 -6.78 21.48
C GLY A 122 12.41 -5.78 20.34
N VAL A 123 11.37 -5.02 19.94
CA VAL A 123 11.49 -3.98 18.90
C VAL A 123 12.18 -2.76 19.51
N GLN A 124 13.42 -2.54 19.08
CA GLN A 124 14.30 -1.51 19.64
C GLN A 124 14.21 -0.17 18.90
N MET A 125 14.09 -0.19 17.57
CA MET A 125 14.17 1.00 16.73
C MET A 125 12.84 1.75 16.70
N MET A 126 12.86 3.05 17.02
CA MET A 126 11.66 3.88 16.96
C MET A 126 11.96 5.36 16.72
N THR A 127 11.02 6.05 16.07
CA THR A 127 11.16 7.46 15.72
C THR A 127 10.64 8.39 16.81
N PHE A 128 11.19 9.61 16.87
CA PHE A 128 10.71 10.72 17.71
C PHE A 128 10.96 12.06 17.03
N ASP A 129 10.25 13.11 17.43
CA ASP A 129 10.42 14.48 16.92
C ASP A 129 10.20 15.58 17.98
N ASN A 130 9.93 15.22 19.25
CA ASN A 130 9.66 16.18 20.31
C ASN A 130 10.14 15.68 21.68
N GLN A 131 10.19 16.59 22.70
CA GLN A 131 10.71 16.28 24.03
C GLN A 131 9.79 15.40 24.87
N ASP A 132 8.47 15.54 24.70
CA ASP A 132 7.50 14.75 25.48
C ASP A 132 7.56 13.26 25.07
N GLU A 133 7.77 13.03 23.78
CA GLU A 133 7.99 11.67 23.26
C GLU A 133 9.27 11.06 23.83
N LEU A 134 10.38 11.81 23.91
CA LEU A 134 11.61 11.34 24.57
C LEU A 134 11.36 10.96 26.04
N SER A 135 10.59 11.77 26.77
CA SER A 135 10.26 11.50 28.16
C SER A 135 9.42 10.23 28.33
N LYS A 136 8.43 10.00 27.43
CA LYS A 136 7.65 8.76 27.39
C LYS A 136 8.53 7.54 27.09
N ILE A 137 9.42 7.67 26.09
CA ILE A 137 10.30 6.56 25.72
C ILE A 137 11.26 6.22 26.86
N ALA A 138 11.88 7.22 27.50
CA ALA A 138 12.76 7.01 28.64
C ALA A 138 12.07 6.23 29.77
N HIS A 139 10.80 6.52 30.03
CA HIS A 139 10.00 5.82 31.02
C HIS A 139 9.60 4.41 30.57
N CYS A 140 9.15 4.23 29.35
CA CYS A 140 8.54 2.99 28.87
C CYS A 140 9.52 1.99 28.26
N HIS A 141 10.58 2.49 27.59
CA HIS A 141 11.56 1.69 26.85
C HIS A 141 12.96 2.34 26.84
N PRO A 142 13.65 2.43 27.99
CA PRO A 142 14.91 3.17 28.15
C PRO A 142 16.07 2.63 27.29
N SER A 143 15.98 1.39 26.80
CA SER A 143 16.99 0.78 25.92
C SER A 143 16.67 0.91 24.42
N ALA A 144 15.68 1.72 24.05
CA ALA A 144 15.29 1.90 22.66
C ALA A 144 16.41 2.61 21.86
N LYS A 145 16.52 2.25 20.58
CA LYS A 145 17.37 2.91 19.58
C LYS A 145 16.55 3.95 18.83
N LEU A 146 16.88 5.21 19.01
CA LEU A 146 16.03 6.31 18.57
C LEU A 146 16.47 6.88 17.23
N VAL A 147 15.50 7.19 16.39
CA VAL A 147 15.70 7.86 15.11
C VAL A 147 14.98 9.21 15.15
N LEU A 148 15.74 10.30 15.06
CA LEU A 148 15.17 11.65 15.04
C LEU A 148 14.54 11.94 13.68
N ARG A 149 13.23 12.15 13.65
CA ARG A 149 12.55 12.62 12.44
C ARG A 149 12.67 14.14 12.36
N ILE A 150 13.29 14.63 11.29
CA ILE A 150 13.41 16.07 11.00
C ILE A 150 12.35 16.50 9.98
N ALA A 151 11.92 17.77 10.10
CA ALA A 151 11.13 18.42 9.07
C ALA A 151 12.04 18.82 7.90
N VAL A 152 11.57 18.57 6.68
CA VAL A 152 12.22 18.98 5.44
C VAL A 152 11.24 19.80 4.60
N ASP A 153 11.70 20.48 3.56
CA ASP A 153 10.78 21.17 2.66
C ASP A 153 9.93 20.17 1.87
N ASP A 154 8.63 20.13 2.16
CA ASP A 154 7.62 19.34 1.47
C ASP A 154 6.61 20.22 0.71
N SER A 155 6.99 21.45 0.38
CA SER A 155 6.12 22.45 -0.28
C SER A 155 5.67 22.03 -1.68
N SER A 156 6.45 21.21 -2.38
CA SER A 156 6.14 20.63 -3.69
C SER A 156 5.17 19.45 -3.63
N SER A 157 4.89 18.93 -2.44
CA SER A 157 4.00 17.78 -2.24
C SER A 157 2.55 18.19 -2.06
N LEU A 158 1.63 17.43 -2.68
CA LEU A 158 0.19 17.65 -2.49
C LEU A 158 -0.22 17.35 -1.04
N ARG A 159 0.37 16.31 -0.43
CA ARG A 159 0.16 15.96 0.97
C ARG A 159 1.41 16.25 1.77
N ARG A 160 1.40 17.40 2.44
CA ARG A 160 2.48 17.86 3.31
C ARG A 160 2.37 17.18 4.67
N LEU A 161 3.44 16.53 5.11
CA LEU A 161 3.52 15.86 6.41
C LEU A 161 4.18 16.71 7.50
N ASN A 162 4.96 17.71 7.13
CA ASN A 162 5.67 18.58 8.07
C ASN A 162 4.75 19.50 8.90
N SER A 163 3.47 19.64 8.49
CA SER A 163 2.45 20.29 9.33
C SER A 163 2.08 19.47 10.58
N LYS A 164 2.38 18.18 10.58
CA LYS A 164 2.02 17.24 11.67
C LYS A 164 3.23 16.60 12.33
N PHE A 165 4.30 16.35 11.60
CA PHE A 165 5.45 15.57 12.03
C PHE A 165 6.77 16.23 11.67
N GLY A 166 7.82 15.90 12.44
CA GLY A 166 9.19 16.29 12.19
C GLY A 166 9.65 17.48 13.01
N ALA A 167 10.79 17.32 13.66
CA ALA A 167 11.45 18.39 14.40
C ALA A 167 12.01 19.46 13.46
N CYS A 168 11.78 20.72 13.75
CA CYS A 168 12.48 21.80 13.04
C CYS A 168 14.00 21.59 13.17
N PRO A 169 14.79 21.69 12.08
CA PRO A 169 16.25 21.50 12.13
C PRO A 169 16.94 22.34 13.20
N ALA A 170 16.48 23.57 13.43
CA ALA A 170 17.00 24.43 14.50
C ALA A 170 16.77 23.88 15.93
N ALA A 171 15.75 23.02 16.12
CA ALA A 171 15.46 22.39 17.40
C ALA A 171 16.20 21.05 17.59
N ALA A 172 16.75 20.46 16.53
CA ALA A 172 17.38 19.14 16.56
C ALA A 172 18.47 19.04 17.62
N GLY A 173 19.38 20.00 17.69
CA GLY A 173 20.44 20.04 18.71
C GLY A 173 19.94 20.05 20.16
N LYS A 174 18.77 20.69 20.43
CA LYS A 174 18.13 20.66 21.75
C LYS A 174 17.56 19.28 22.06
N LEU A 175 16.92 18.62 21.10
CA LEU A 175 16.37 17.29 21.24
C LEU A 175 17.46 16.24 21.46
N LEU A 176 18.57 16.32 20.75
CA LEU A 176 19.72 15.43 20.92
C LEU A 176 20.34 15.56 22.32
N ARG A 177 20.52 16.81 22.82
CA ARG A 177 20.99 17.02 24.20
C ARG A 177 20.01 16.44 25.21
N ARG A 178 18.69 16.65 25.00
CA ARG A 178 17.67 16.10 25.90
C ARG A 178 17.67 14.57 25.91
N ALA A 179 17.85 13.93 24.76
CA ALA A 179 17.99 12.49 24.68
C ALA A 179 19.22 11.99 25.49
N GLY A 180 20.35 12.68 25.36
CA GLY A 180 21.57 12.39 26.14
C GLY A 180 21.36 12.57 27.64
N GLU A 181 20.67 13.62 28.10
CA GLU A 181 20.31 13.82 29.53
C GLU A 181 19.43 12.69 30.07
N LEU A 182 18.58 12.10 29.23
CA LEU A 182 17.71 10.98 29.56
C LEU A 182 18.40 9.60 29.41
N GLY A 183 19.65 9.57 28.99
CA GLY A 183 20.41 8.33 28.74
C GLY A 183 19.89 7.50 27.56
N LEU A 184 19.23 8.14 26.60
CA LEU A 184 18.67 7.48 25.42
C LEU A 184 19.67 7.45 24.25
N ASP A 185 19.70 6.34 23.53
CA ASP A 185 20.59 6.10 22.39
C ASP A 185 19.94 6.59 21.08
N VAL A 186 20.46 7.69 20.50
CA VAL A 186 20.01 8.20 19.21
C VAL A 186 20.94 7.70 18.13
N VAL A 187 20.45 6.78 17.30
CA VAL A 187 21.24 6.03 16.30
C VAL A 187 21.09 6.56 14.88
N GLY A 188 20.14 7.47 14.61
CA GLY A 188 19.92 7.92 13.25
C GLY A 188 18.96 9.10 13.12
N VAL A 189 18.78 9.49 11.86
CA VAL A 189 17.88 10.57 11.44
C VAL A 189 16.97 10.06 10.33
N SER A 190 15.70 10.49 10.35
CA SER A 190 14.73 10.21 9.29
C SER A 190 14.03 11.47 8.83
N PHE A 191 13.45 11.42 7.63
CA PHE A 191 12.65 12.49 7.07
C PHE A 191 11.63 11.91 6.08
N HIS A 192 10.64 12.73 5.71
CA HIS A 192 9.68 12.38 4.68
C HIS A 192 9.33 13.63 3.86
N VAL A 193 9.50 13.57 2.56
CA VAL A 193 9.30 14.70 1.63
C VAL A 193 7.84 14.97 1.27
N GLY A 194 6.90 14.31 1.94
CA GLY A 194 5.47 14.38 1.60
C GLY A 194 5.06 13.32 0.57
N CYS A 195 3.80 13.35 0.15
CA CYS A 195 3.28 12.43 -0.85
C CYS A 195 2.82 13.21 -2.08
N MET A 196 2.92 12.57 -3.27
CA MET A 196 2.58 13.17 -4.56
C MET A 196 3.34 14.49 -4.80
N CYS A 197 4.64 14.37 -4.86
CA CYS A 197 5.53 15.47 -5.17
C CYS A 197 5.36 15.86 -6.64
N ASN A 198 4.81 17.06 -6.90
CA ASN A 198 4.52 17.57 -8.25
C ASN A 198 5.75 18.06 -9.03
N ASP A 199 6.94 17.89 -8.47
CA ASP A 199 8.18 18.40 -9.09
C ASP A 199 8.71 17.50 -10.22
N THR A 200 8.06 16.39 -10.50
CA THR A 200 8.32 15.59 -11.70
C THR A 200 7.58 16.19 -12.89
N ARG A 201 8.16 17.23 -13.46
CA ARG A 201 7.63 17.89 -14.65
C ARG A 201 7.47 16.89 -15.80
N ASN A 202 6.26 16.40 -15.99
CA ASN A 202 5.72 15.76 -17.19
C ASN A 202 6.19 14.35 -17.59
N PHE A 203 7.03 13.64 -16.82
CA PHE A 203 7.32 12.23 -17.10
C PHE A 203 7.38 11.44 -15.78
N PRO A 204 6.71 10.28 -15.68
CA PRO A 204 6.95 9.37 -14.58
C PRO A 204 8.41 8.90 -14.65
N LEU A 205 9.25 9.37 -13.73
CA LEU A 205 10.63 8.89 -13.61
C LEU A 205 10.58 7.38 -13.34
N LYS A 206 11.32 6.62 -14.12
CA LYS A 206 11.48 5.20 -13.85
C LYS A 206 12.26 5.00 -12.55
N PHE A 207 11.96 3.91 -11.86
CA PHE A 207 12.61 3.59 -10.59
C PHE A 207 14.13 3.55 -10.72
N GLU A 208 14.65 3.04 -11.83
CA GLU A 208 16.07 2.94 -12.14
C GLU A 208 16.76 4.32 -12.25
N GLU A 209 16.05 5.32 -12.78
CA GLU A 209 16.56 6.71 -12.90
C GLU A 209 16.65 7.37 -11.52
N ILE A 210 15.63 7.15 -10.68
CA ILE A 210 15.63 7.62 -9.28
C ILE A 210 16.76 6.94 -8.51
N ALA A 211 16.90 5.62 -8.65
CA ALA A 211 17.92 4.83 -7.99
C ALA A 211 19.34 5.27 -8.38
N ALA A 212 19.57 5.54 -9.67
CA ALA A 212 20.86 6.05 -10.16
C ALA A 212 21.21 7.39 -9.48
N THR A 213 20.28 8.31 -9.36
CA THR A 213 20.48 9.59 -8.67
C THR A 213 20.78 9.40 -7.19
N ILE A 214 20.04 8.51 -6.52
CA ILE A 214 20.25 8.19 -5.10
C ILE A 214 21.65 7.59 -4.90
N ASN A 215 22.06 6.64 -5.71
CA ASN A 215 23.38 5.98 -5.57
C ASN A 215 24.52 6.99 -5.68
N VAL A 216 24.46 7.93 -6.65
CA VAL A 216 25.48 9.00 -6.76
C VAL A 216 25.53 9.85 -5.49
N ALA A 217 24.38 10.25 -4.95
CA ALA A 217 24.33 11.04 -3.72
C ALA A 217 24.83 10.23 -2.51
N LEU A 218 24.53 8.93 -2.44
CA LEU A 218 25.02 8.06 -1.37
C LEU A 218 26.54 7.89 -1.43
N ASP A 219 27.12 7.77 -2.61
CA ASP A 219 28.57 7.67 -2.77
C ASP A 219 29.30 8.97 -2.39
N GLU A 220 28.68 10.12 -2.65
CA GLU A 220 29.22 11.44 -2.28
C GLU A 220 29.10 11.73 -0.79
N PHE A 221 27.90 11.57 -0.22
CA PHE A 221 27.59 12.03 1.15
C PHE A 221 27.70 10.95 2.22
N PHE A 222 27.58 9.69 1.84
CA PHE A 222 27.61 8.52 2.73
C PHE A 222 28.45 7.40 2.11
N PRO A 223 29.75 7.61 1.88
CA PRO A 223 30.60 6.57 1.30
C PRO A 223 30.62 5.32 2.20
N PRO A 224 30.89 4.11 1.65
CA PRO A 224 30.82 2.84 2.40
C PRO A 224 31.61 2.85 3.70
N GLU A 225 32.72 3.57 3.74
CA GLU A 225 33.66 3.65 4.89
C GLU A 225 33.04 4.40 6.10
N CYS A 226 32.00 5.19 5.90
CA CYS A 226 31.34 5.91 7.00
C CYS A 226 30.54 4.99 7.94
N GLY A 227 30.27 3.74 7.53
CA GLY A 227 29.57 2.74 8.34
C GLY A 227 28.09 3.05 8.62
N VAL A 228 27.51 4.05 7.92
CA VAL A 228 26.10 4.42 8.08
C VAL A 228 25.23 3.41 7.34
N GLN A 229 24.22 2.86 8.05
CA GLN A 229 23.19 2.05 7.43
C GLN A 229 22.09 2.96 6.84
N ILE A 230 21.77 2.75 5.57
CA ILE A 230 20.72 3.47 4.87
C ILE A 230 19.48 2.57 4.78
N ILE A 231 18.34 3.09 5.21
CA ILE A 231 17.04 2.43 5.05
C ILE A 231 16.09 3.36 4.31
N ALA A 232 15.12 2.78 3.61
CA ALA A 232 13.99 3.49 3.04
C ALA A 232 12.69 2.81 3.45
N GLU A 233 11.59 3.55 3.45
CA GLU A 233 10.27 3.08 3.90
C GLU A 233 9.27 3.02 2.72
N PRO A 234 9.54 2.19 1.67
CA PRO A 234 8.64 2.05 0.54
C PRO A 234 7.34 1.36 0.95
N GLY A 235 6.21 1.89 0.47
CA GLY A 235 4.91 1.25 0.59
C GLY A 235 4.36 0.93 -0.80
N ARG A 236 3.85 1.96 -1.48
CA ARG A 236 3.22 1.89 -2.81
C ARG A 236 4.05 1.14 -3.85
N TYR A 237 5.35 1.34 -3.87
CA TYR A 237 6.27 0.70 -4.79
C TYR A 237 6.09 -0.83 -4.86
N PHE A 238 5.92 -1.50 -3.72
CA PHE A 238 5.84 -2.96 -3.67
C PHE A 238 4.48 -3.54 -4.05
N VAL A 239 3.40 -2.80 -3.83
CA VAL A 239 2.06 -3.41 -3.81
C VAL A 239 1.05 -2.79 -4.78
N GLU A 240 1.28 -1.58 -5.29
CA GLU A 240 0.29 -0.88 -6.10
C GLU A 240 -0.13 -1.70 -7.31
N SER A 241 0.81 -2.13 -8.14
CA SER A 241 0.59 -2.92 -9.35
C SER A 241 0.26 -4.40 -9.09
N ALA A 242 0.48 -4.88 -7.86
CA ALA A 242 0.26 -6.27 -7.52
C ALA A 242 -1.21 -6.65 -7.32
N PHE A 243 -2.14 -5.68 -7.27
CA PHE A 243 -3.55 -5.95 -6.99
C PHE A 243 -4.44 -5.52 -8.13
N THR A 244 -5.34 -6.42 -8.53
CA THR A 244 -6.48 -6.15 -9.40
C THR A 244 -7.77 -6.37 -8.60
N LEU A 245 -8.65 -5.37 -8.60
CA LEU A 245 -9.98 -5.44 -8.00
C LEU A 245 -10.98 -5.84 -9.09
N ALA A 246 -11.83 -6.83 -8.79
CA ALA A 246 -12.96 -7.22 -9.60
C ALA A 246 -14.28 -6.83 -8.90
N VAL A 247 -15.13 -6.08 -9.60
CA VAL A 247 -16.43 -5.65 -9.12
C VAL A 247 -17.54 -6.06 -10.07
N ASN A 248 -18.72 -6.38 -9.52
CA ASN A 248 -19.88 -6.78 -10.28
C ASN A 248 -20.86 -5.61 -10.47
N VAL A 249 -21.46 -5.48 -11.66
CA VAL A 249 -22.51 -4.51 -11.94
C VAL A 249 -23.82 -4.99 -11.31
N ILE A 250 -24.23 -4.33 -10.24
CA ILE A 250 -25.46 -4.65 -9.49
C ILE A 250 -26.69 -3.86 -9.94
N GLY A 251 -26.48 -2.80 -10.74
CA GLY A 251 -27.57 -1.98 -11.25
C GLY A 251 -27.14 -1.09 -12.40
N LYS A 252 -28.11 -0.70 -13.24
CA LYS A 252 -27.89 0.27 -14.33
C LYS A 252 -29.05 1.20 -14.51
N ARG A 253 -28.75 2.41 -14.98
CA ARG A 253 -29.74 3.42 -15.34
C ARG A 253 -29.26 4.20 -16.56
N ALA A 254 -30.16 4.42 -17.53
CA ALA A 254 -29.91 5.33 -18.65
C ALA A 254 -30.47 6.71 -18.35
N MET A 255 -29.70 7.76 -18.64
CA MET A 255 -30.14 9.15 -18.59
C MET A 255 -30.03 9.77 -19.97
N MET A 256 -30.97 10.68 -20.29
CA MET A 256 -30.91 11.53 -21.47
C MET A 256 -30.35 12.89 -21.05
N GLU A 257 -29.31 13.38 -21.72
CA GLU A 257 -28.89 14.78 -21.55
C GLU A 257 -29.89 15.68 -22.29
N GLU A 258 -30.51 16.63 -21.58
CA GLU A 258 -31.57 17.53 -22.09
C GLU A 258 -31.06 18.55 -23.17
N ALA A 259 -29.77 18.57 -23.49
CA ALA A 259 -29.14 19.67 -24.24
C ALA A 259 -28.81 19.41 -25.71
N ALA A 260 -29.35 18.37 -26.38
CA ALA A 260 -28.99 18.11 -27.79
C ALA A 260 -30.19 17.77 -28.67
N GLU A 261 -30.64 18.73 -29.47
CA GLU A 261 -31.75 18.60 -30.40
C GLU A 261 -31.57 17.63 -31.58
N GLN A 262 -30.47 16.88 -31.73
CA GLN A 262 -30.36 15.96 -32.90
C GLN A 262 -29.48 14.71 -32.71
N ASN A 263 -28.86 14.45 -31.55
CA ASN A 263 -28.21 13.15 -31.34
C ASN A 263 -28.28 12.81 -29.87
N SER A 264 -29.19 11.88 -29.51
CA SER A 264 -29.41 11.47 -28.12
C SER A 264 -28.09 11.02 -27.45
N ASN A 265 -27.43 11.92 -26.73
CA ASN A 265 -26.30 11.61 -25.88
C ASN A 265 -26.85 10.87 -24.65
N ARG A 266 -26.99 9.55 -24.82
CA ARG A 266 -27.37 8.66 -23.74
C ARG A 266 -26.16 8.50 -22.81
N VAL A 267 -26.30 8.87 -21.55
CA VAL A 267 -25.34 8.63 -20.48
C VAL A 267 -25.79 7.41 -19.69
N MET A 268 -24.87 6.46 -19.51
CA MET A 268 -25.14 5.27 -18.71
C MET A 268 -24.64 5.46 -17.28
N MET A 269 -25.43 5.11 -16.31
CA MET A 269 -25.02 5.02 -14.92
C MET A 269 -24.98 3.54 -14.52
N TYR A 270 -23.86 3.11 -14.00
CA TYR A 270 -23.67 1.76 -13.47
C TYR A 270 -23.41 1.83 -11.96
N TYR A 271 -23.97 0.91 -11.24
CA TYR A 271 -23.75 0.72 -9.81
C TYR A 271 -23.04 -0.60 -9.63
N VAL A 272 -21.94 -0.56 -8.87
CA VAL A 272 -21.11 -1.76 -8.63
C VAL A 272 -21.07 -2.08 -7.15
N ASN A 273 -20.67 -3.30 -6.80
CA ASN A 273 -20.72 -3.84 -5.44
C ASN A 273 -19.53 -3.45 -4.54
N ASP A 274 -18.62 -2.58 -4.99
CA ASP A 274 -17.57 -1.96 -4.17
C ASP A 274 -17.40 -0.49 -4.58
N GLY A 275 -16.86 0.33 -3.70
CA GLY A 275 -16.81 1.77 -3.92
C GLY A 275 -15.77 2.50 -3.09
N VAL A 276 -16.01 3.82 -2.93
CA VAL A 276 -15.08 4.70 -2.23
C VAL A 276 -15.09 4.52 -0.70
N PHE A 277 -16.09 3.88 -0.14
CA PHE A 277 -16.10 3.46 1.27
C PHE A 277 -15.46 2.08 1.48
N GLY A 278 -15.32 1.31 0.41
CA GLY A 278 -14.62 0.04 0.36
C GLY A 278 -13.19 0.19 -0.20
N SER A 279 -12.89 -0.61 -1.21
CA SER A 279 -11.53 -0.74 -1.79
C SER A 279 -11.01 0.52 -2.50
N LEU A 280 -11.86 1.45 -2.91
CA LEU A 280 -11.48 2.62 -3.70
C LEU A 280 -11.50 3.94 -2.89
N SER A 281 -11.33 3.85 -1.57
CA SER A 281 -11.35 4.99 -0.65
C SER A 281 -10.27 6.06 -0.95
N PHE A 282 -9.20 5.69 -1.63
CA PHE A 282 -8.20 6.64 -2.07
C PHE A 282 -8.76 7.69 -3.05
N LEU A 283 -9.82 7.41 -3.79
CA LEU A 283 -10.46 8.37 -4.70
C LEU A 283 -11.02 9.59 -3.96
N ILE A 284 -11.53 9.42 -2.74
CA ILE A 284 -11.95 10.55 -1.88
C ILE A 284 -10.72 11.26 -1.32
N ASN A 285 -9.77 10.48 -0.84
CA ASN A 285 -8.62 11.00 -0.10
C ASN A 285 -7.56 11.57 -1.01
N ASP A 286 -7.53 11.18 -2.28
CA ASP A 286 -6.52 11.52 -3.25
C ASP A 286 -7.11 11.70 -4.66
N PRO A 287 -7.86 12.78 -4.88
CA PRO A 287 -8.43 13.06 -6.20
C PRO A 287 -7.38 13.23 -7.31
N ALA A 288 -6.13 13.49 -6.93
CA ALA A 288 -5.02 13.65 -7.88
C ALA A 288 -4.31 12.34 -8.25
N SER A 289 -4.62 11.21 -7.57
CA SER A 289 -4.10 9.88 -7.98
C SER A 289 -4.63 9.42 -9.35
N GLY A 290 -5.41 10.23 -9.99
CA GLY A 290 -5.94 9.96 -11.31
C GLY A 290 -7.23 9.15 -11.30
N CYS A 291 -7.97 9.25 -12.38
CA CYS A 291 -9.15 8.43 -12.62
C CYS A 291 -8.71 6.97 -12.80
N VAL A 292 -9.02 6.11 -11.85
CA VAL A 292 -8.87 4.67 -12.05
C VAL A 292 -9.97 4.25 -13.03
N LEU A 293 -9.57 4.00 -14.27
CA LEU A 293 -10.50 3.58 -15.29
C LEU A 293 -10.69 2.07 -15.23
N PRO A 294 -11.93 1.61 -15.17
CA PRO A 294 -12.23 0.20 -15.26
C PRO A 294 -12.01 -0.32 -16.69
N TYR A 295 -11.73 -1.58 -16.78
CA TYR A 295 -11.81 -2.29 -18.05
C TYR A 295 -12.72 -3.53 -17.92
N LEU A 296 -13.19 -4.02 -19.05
CA LEU A 296 -14.13 -5.14 -19.07
C LEU A 296 -13.41 -6.46 -18.77
N GLN A 297 -14.04 -7.28 -17.95
CA GLN A 297 -13.60 -8.66 -17.76
C GLN A 297 -13.64 -9.44 -19.09
N LYS A 298 -14.71 -9.30 -19.87
CA LYS A 298 -14.78 -9.83 -21.24
C LYS A 298 -14.42 -8.73 -22.22
N ALA A 299 -13.51 -9.01 -23.17
CA ALA A 299 -13.21 -8.06 -24.22
C ALA A 299 -14.49 -7.72 -25.00
N ALA A 300 -14.73 -6.43 -25.25
CA ALA A 300 -15.82 -5.99 -26.10
C ALA A 300 -15.62 -6.55 -27.52
N GLU A 301 -16.69 -7.04 -28.12
CA GLU A 301 -16.67 -7.42 -29.53
C GLU A 301 -16.41 -6.16 -30.38
N GLY A 302 -15.56 -6.28 -31.41
CA GLY A 302 -15.17 -5.13 -32.22
C GLY A 302 -16.37 -4.50 -32.91
N GLY A 303 -16.59 -3.18 -32.72
CA GLY A 303 -17.69 -2.43 -33.33
C GLY A 303 -18.86 -2.10 -32.39
N GLU A 304 -18.83 -2.51 -31.13
CA GLU A 304 -19.86 -2.14 -30.15
C GLU A 304 -19.89 -0.63 -29.92
N ARG A 305 -21.11 -0.09 -29.89
CA ARG A 305 -21.31 1.33 -29.53
C ARG A 305 -20.93 1.57 -28.08
N ARG A 306 -20.08 2.57 -27.85
CA ARG A 306 -19.69 3.00 -26.50
C ARG A 306 -20.48 4.22 -26.06
N TYR A 307 -20.79 4.28 -24.79
CA TYR A 307 -21.56 5.34 -24.15
C TYR A 307 -20.71 6.01 -23.08
N ARG A 308 -20.90 7.32 -22.92
CA ARG A 308 -20.41 8.02 -21.74
C ARG A 308 -21.06 7.36 -20.52
N SER A 309 -20.24 6.95 -19.56
CA SER A 309 -20.68 6.17 -18.41
C SER A 309 -20.16 6.77 -17.10
N VAL A 310 -21.02 6.78 -16.10
CA VAL A 310 -20.71 7.15 -14.71
C VAL A 310 -20.80 5.89 -13.87
N ILE A 311 -19.83 5.66 -12.99
CA ILE A 311 -19.80 4.47 -12.13
C ILE A 311 -19.93 4.89 -10.68
N TRP A 312 -20.86 4.27 -9.99
CA TRP A 312 -21.20 4.48 -8.59
C TRP A 312 -20.90 3.23 -7.78
N GLY A 313 -20.48 3.40 -6.52
CA GLY A 313 -20.40 2.33 -5.54
C GLY A 313 -21.80 1.96 -5.00
N PRO A 314 -21.84 0.99 -4.06
CA PRO A 314 -23.09 0.40 -3.59
C PRO A 314 -23.79 1.19 -2.49
N THR A 315 -23.11 2.17 -1.85
CA THR A 315 -23.62 2.81 -0.65
C THR A 315 -24.68 3.88 -0.96
N CYS A 316 -25.41 4.30 0.07
CA CYS A 316 -26.43 5.35 -0.07
C CYS A 316 -25.84 6.76 -0.07
N ASP A 317 -24.53 6.93 0.03
CA ASP A 317 -23.89 8.24 0.00
C ASP A 317 -23.64 8.72 -1.43
N SER A 318 -23.97 9.95 -1.72
CA SER A 318 -23.78 10.57 -3.04
C SER A 318 -22.32 10.85 -3.40
N ILE A 319 -21.38 10.73 -2.45
CA ILE A 319 -19.94 10.79 -2.74
C ILE A 319 -19.38 9.45 -3.22
N ASP A 320 -20.17 8.36 -3.13
CA ASP A 320 -19.74 7.02 -3.53
C ASP A 320 -19.71 6.88 -5.06
N LYS A 321 -18.91 7.71 -5.69
CA LYS A 321 -18.74 7.79 -7.14
C LYS A 321 -17.29 7.48 -7.53
N LEU A 322 -17.11 6.48 -8.38
CA LEU A 322 -15.81 6.00 -8.80
C LEU A 322 -15.25 6.80 -9.98
N THR A 323 -16.11 7.16 -10.93
CA THR A 323 -15.74 8.01 -12.07
C THR A 323 -16.91 8.82 -12.58
N ASP A 324 -16.64 10.06 -12.98
CA ASP A 324 -17.61 10.96 -13.59
C ASP A 324 -17.84 10.69 -15.09
N SER A 325 -16.86 10.09 -15.77
CA SER A 325 -16.93 9.85 -17.20
C SER A 325 -15.90 8.82 -17.64
N CYS A 326 -16.37 7.71 -18.18
CA CYS A 326 -15.59 6.76 -18.95
C CYS A 326 -16.42 6.28 -20.17
N LEU A 327 -15.75 5.66 -21.14
CA LEU A 327 -16.41 5.14 -22.31
C LEU A 327 -16.52 3.61 -22.22
N LEU A 328 -17.75 3.12 -22.02
CA LEU A 328 -18.05 1.69 -21.92
C LEU A 328 -19.13 1.30 -22.95
N PRO A 329 -19.13 0.04 -23.43
CA PRO A 329 -20.29 -0.50 -24.11
C PRO A 329 -21.48 -0.53 -23.14
N GLU A 330 -22.67 -0.86 -23.61
CA GLU A 330 -23.80 -1.07 -22.71
C GLU A 330 -23.63 -2.36 -21.92
N LEU A 331 -23.42 -2.22 -20.60
CA LEU A 331 -23.25 -3.34 -19.66
C LEU A 331 -24.59 -3.87 -19.20
N GLN A 332 -24.64 -5.15 -18.86
CA GLN A 332 -25.76 -5.78 -18.17
C GLN A 332 -25.44 -5.97 -16.68
N VAL A 333 -26.50 -6.04 -15.86
CA VAL A 333 -26.38 -6.47 -14.46
C VAL A 333 -25.78 -7.89 -14.44
N GLY A 334 -24.81 -8.13 -13.57
CA GLY A 334 -24.05 -9.37 -13.49
C GLY A 334 -22.73 -9.35 -14.26
N GLU A 335 -22.47 -8.35 -15.12
CA GLU A 335 -21.16 -8.22 -15.77
C GLU A 335 -20.10 -7.66 -14.80
N TRP A 336 -18.84 -7.94 -15.08
CA TRP A 336 -17.72 -7.60 -14.21
C TRP A 336 -16.83 -6.53 -14.83
N LEU A 337 -16.43 -5.60 -13.98
CA LEU A 337 -15.41 -4.58 -14.25
C LEU A 337 -14.17 -4.86 -13.42
N LEU A 338 -13.01 -4.59 -13.98
CA LEU A 338 -11.71 -4.77 -13.33
C LEU A 338 -11.00 -3.44 -13.20
N PHE A 339 -10.31 -3.27 -12.06
CA PHE A 339 -9.47 -2.12 -11.75
C PHE A 339 -8.09 -2.63 -11.37
N ASP A 340 -7.07 -2.25 -12.15
CA ASP A 340 -5.67 -2.54 -11.84
C ASP A 340 -5.07 -1.50 -10.89
N ASN A 341 -3.87 -1.78 -10.38
CA ASN A 341 -3.11 -0.89 -9.50
C ASN A 341 -3.85 -0.53 -8.21
N THR A 342 -4.62 -1.48 -7.67
CA THR A 342 -5.43 -1.29 -6.47
C THR A 342 -4.78 -1.86 -5.20
N GLY A 343 -3.44 -1.97 -5.14
CA GLY A 343 -2.75 -2.56 -3.99
C GLY A 343 -2.35 -1.58 -2.90
N ALA A 344 -2.32 -0.27 -3.18
CA ALA A 344 -1.80 0.71 -2.24
C ALA A 344 -2.88 1.62 -1.65
N TYR A 345 -3.02 1.65 -0.31
CA TYR A 345 -3.99 2.47 0.41
C TYR A 345 -5.45 2.23 -0.02
N THR A 346 -5.80 0.98 -0.24
CA THR A 346 -7.11 0.47 -0.65
C THR A 346 -7.71 -0.35 0.48
N VAL A 347 -7.44 -1.66 0.48
CA VAL A 347 -8.00 -2.60 1.47
C VAL A 347 -7.74 -2.24 2.94
N CYS A 348 -6.61 -1.59 3.23
CA CYS A 348 -6.28 -1.12 4.58
C CYS A 348 -7.13 0.08 5.04
N LEU A 349 -7.77 0.81 4.13
CA LEU A 349 -8.63 1.96 4.40
C LEU A 349 -10.12 1.64 4.22
N ALA A 350 -10.46 0.44 3.74
CA ALA A 350 -11.84 0.01 3.54
C ALA A 350 -12.60 -0.02 4.87
N THR A 351 -13.85 0.42 4.83
CA THR A 351 -14.80 0.45 5.94
C THR A 351 -15.92 -0.57 5.72
N ASP A 352 -16.79 -0.72 6.69
CA ASP A 352 -18.04 -1.49 6.62
C ASP A 352 -19.28 -0.57 6.56
N PHE A 353 -19.12 0.63 5.99
CA PHE A 353 -20.20 1.62 5.87
C PHE A 353 -21.41 1.02 5.14
N ASN A 354 -22.62 1.30 5.62
CA ASN A 354 -23.89 0.67 5.21
C ASN A 354 -23.93 -0.86 5.38
N GLY A 355 -22.97 -1.47 6.09
CA GLY A 355 -22.92 -2.91 6.30
C GLY A 355 -22.36 -3.72 5.13
N PHE A 356 -21.77 -3.06 4.13
CA PHE A 356 -21.06 -3.76 3.05
C PHE A 356 -19.75 -4.35 3.55
N GLU A 357 -19.53 -5.63 3.29
CA GLU A 357 -18.31 -6.33 3.68
C GLU A 357 -17.13 -5.91 2.79
N LYS A 358 -15.92 -5.99 3.36
CA LYS A 358 -14.71 -5.71 2.61
C LYS A 358 -14.47 -6.79 1.55
N ALA A 359 -13.99 -6.38 0.39
CA ALA A 359 -13.66 -7.29 -0.70
C ALA A 359 -12.70 -8.41 -0.26
N HIS A 360 -12.99 -9.64 -0.66
CA HIS A 360 -12.10 -10.78 -0.42
C HIS A 360 -10.79 -10.63 -1.16
N ILE A 361 -9.69 -11.12 -0.58
CA ILE A 361 -8.37 -11.08 -1.20
C ILE A 361 -7.90 -12.51 -1.49
N PHE A 362 -7.72 -12.82 -2.75
CA PHE A 362 -7.06 -14.04 -3.21
C PHE A 362 -5.61 -13.73 -3.57
N SER A 363 -4.68 -14.59 -3.18
CA SER A 363 -3.28 -14.42 -3.52
C SER A 363 -2.85 -15.53 -4.50
N VAL A 364 -2.20 -15.12 -5.57
CA VAL A 364 -1.66 -16.03 -6.59
C VAL A 364 -0.14 -15.89 -6.64
N VAL A 365 0.53 -17.00 -6.95
CA VAL A 365 1.98 -17.07 -7.06
C VAL A 365 2.36 -18.21 -8.00
N THR A 366 3.41 -18.03 -8.80
CA THR A 366 3.96 -19.13 -9.61
C THR A 366 4.66 -20.17 -8.73
N PRO A 367 4.73 -21.44 -9.17
CA PRO A 367 5.48 -22.47 -8.46
C PRO A 367 6.95 -22.10 -8.23
N GLU A 368 7.55 -21.42 -9.18
CA GLU A 368 8.94 -20.96 -9.16
C GLU A 368 9.17 -19.94 -8.03
N THR A 369 8.37 -18.89 -7.98
CA THR A 369 8.44 -17.90 -6.90
C THR A 369 8.09 -18.50 -5.54
N TRP A 370 7.09 -19.40 -5.52
CA TRP A 370 6.71 -20.11 -4.29
C TRP A 370 7.88 -20.90 -3.70
N GLN A 371 8.65 -21.62 -4.54
CA GLN A 371 9.83 -22.38 -4.11
C GLN A 371 10.86 -21.45 -3.47
N VAL A 372 11.16 -20.31 -4.12
CA VAL A 372 12.11 -19.31 -3.58
C VAL A 372 11.66 -18.83 -2.19
N LEU A 373 10.36 -18.51 -2.02
CA LEU A 373 9.85 -18.06 -0.73
C LEU A 373 9.93 -19.12 0.37
N GLN A 374 9.80 -20.41 0.01
CA GLN A 374 9.96 -21.53 0.95
C GLN A 374 11.42 -21.73 1.37
N ASP A 375 12.35 -21.66 0.44
CA ASP A 375 13.78 -21.85 0.70
C ASP A 375 14.29 -20.78 1.67
N HIS A 376 13.93 -19.52 1.47
CA HIS A 376 14.29 -18.42 2.38
C HIS A 376 13.70 -18.55 3.79
N THR A 377 12.53 -19.17 3.93
CA THR A 377 11.93 -19.44 5.26
C THR A 377 12.62 -20.58 6.00
N SER A 378 13.15 -21.55 5.28
CA SER A 378 13.87 -22.71 5.85
C SER A 378 15.25 -22.32 6.39
N ASP A 379 15.98 -21.44 5.69
CA ASP A 379 17.30 -20.95 6.10
C ASP A 379 17.23 -20.08 7.36
N SER A 380 16.14 -19.31 7.54
CA SER A 380 15.94 -18.50 8.73
C SER A 380 15.56 -19.31 9.97
N ALA A 381 15.03 -20.51 9.82
CA ALA A 381 14.70 -21.43 10.94
C ALA A 381 15.87 -22.29 11.40
N GLY A 382 16.95 -22.41 10.59
CA GLY A 382 18.14 -23.20 10.88
C GLY A 382 19.27 -22.44 11.60
N SER A 383 19.11 -21.14 11.87
CA SER A 383 20.12 -20.26 12.49
C SER A 383 19.76 -19.78 13.90
N VAL A 384 18.96 -20.55 14.64
CA VAL A 384 18.63 -20.28 16.06
C VAL A 384 19.31 -21.29 16.97
#